data_6cb2063b46449b28f81a7506ce8c7ea9
#
_entry.id   6cb2063b46449b28f81a7506ce8c7ea9
#
_cell.length_a   1.000
_cell.length_b   1.000
_cell.length_c   1.000
_cell.angle_alpha   90.00
_cell.angle_beta   90.00
_cell.angle_gamma   90.00
#
_symmetry.space_group_name_H-M   'P 1'
#
loop_
_entity.id
_entity.type
_entity.pdbx_description
1 polymer ?
#
loop_
_entity_poly.entity_id
_entity_poly.type
_entity_poly.pdbx_seq_one_letter_code
_entity_poly.pdbx_strand_id
1 'polypeptide(L)'
;KELGINMLLTPIFTPPLDTAVGGERTTVQLIDIVQDADGSYKFDWSRLKRWCDLCLRNGIKYLEIPHLFTQWGAKAAPTVDGKNIKKFGWHTPALDSSYQSFLKQFLPELQSKLIEFGYDRDHVFFHISDEPGMDCLESYKAARESVKESLKGWQVVDALSEYSFYEKGIVQHPIVSSNHISVFLKNKVPQPWVYYCCGQSVTVPNRFFAMPSWRNRIDVSSWN
;
A
#
# COMPACT_ATOMS: atom_id res chain seq x y z
N LYS A 1 10.71 -18.83 -4.03
CA LYS A 1 10.27 -19.53 -5.27
C LYS A 1 9.44 -20.77 -4.95
N GLU A 2 9.90 -21.61 -4.05
CA GLU A 2 9.22 -22.88 -3.69
C GLU A 2 7.81 -22.67 -3.12
N LEU A 3 7.57 -21.57 -2.43
CA LEU A 3 6.28 -21.23 -1.81
C LEU A 3 5.37 -20.39 -2.73
N GLY A 4 5.76 -20.13 -3.97
CA GLY A 4 4.98 -19.34 -4.92
C GLY A 4 4.91 -17.83 -4.62
N ILE A 5 5.67 -17.33 -3.63
CA ILE A 5 5.72 -15.91 -3.32
C ILE A 5 6.39 -15.17 -4.47
N ASN A 6 5.71 -14.18 -5.03
CA ASN A 6 6.18 -13.40 -6.17
C ASN A 6 5.98 -11.88 -6.01
N MET A 7 5.41 -11.45 -4.87
CA MET A 7 5.20 -10.05 -4.50
C MET A 7 5.67 -9.82 -3.06
N LEU A 8 6.25 -8.65 -2.80
CA LEU A 8 6.66 -8.24 -1.45
C LEU A 8 6.29 -6.79 -1.17
N LEU A 9 5.84 -6.55 0.06
CA LEU A 9 5.70 -5.19 0.59
C LEU A 9 7.08 -4.54 0.67
N THR A 10 7.22 -3.38 0.04
CA THR A 10 8.46 -2.63 -0.11
C THR A 10 8.41 -1.38 0.74
N PRO A 11 9.07 -1.32 1.90
CA PRO A 11 8.90 -0.25 2.88
C PRO A 11 9.62 1.05 2.45
N ILE A 12 9.07 1.76 1.48
CA ILE A 12 9.54 3.11 1.09
C ILE A 12 9.32 4.12 2.23
N PHE A 13 8.20 3.97 2.96
CA PHE A 13 7.90 4.61 4.24
C PHE A 13 7.79 3.54 5.31
N THR A 14 7.77 3.96 6.58
CA THR A 14 7.41 3.04 7.66
C THR A 14 5.92 2.71 7.56
N PRO A 15 5.55 1.45 7.24
CA PRO A 15 4.14 1.10 7.14
C PRO A 15 3.43 1.35 8.47
N PRO A 16 2.24 1.96 8.49
CA PRO A 16 1.49 2.21 9.73
C PRO A 16 0.82 0.97 10.31
N LEU A 17 0.96 -0.19 9.67
CA LEU A 17 0.33 -1.45 10.07
C LEU A 17 0.65 -1.83 11.51
N ASP A 18 -0.31 -2.44 12.19
CA ASP A 18 -0.21 -2.93 13.57
C ASP A 18 0.08 -1.85 14.62
N THR A 19 -0.17 -0.59 14.27
CA THR A 19 0.05 0.53 15.18
C THR A 19 -1.29 1.16 15.54
N ALA A 20 -1.56 1.35 16.83
CA ALA A 20 -2.72 2.10 17.28
C ALA A 20 -2.68 3.53 16.71
N VAL A 21 -3.85 4.14 16.53
CA VAL A 21 -3.95 5.55 16.10
C VAL A 21 -3.12 6.43 17.04
N GLY A 22 -2.20 7.20 16.47
CA GLY A 22 -1.26 8.03 17.22
C GLY A 22 -0.04 7.29 17.79
N GLY A 23 0.03 5.95 17.61
CA GLY A 23 1.15 5.17 18.07
C GLY A 23 2.41 5.38 17.22
N GLU A 24 3.57 5.24 17.81
CA GLU A 24 4.85 5.29 17.11
C GLU A 24 5.36 3.88 16.82
N ARG A 25 6.05 3.74 15.69
CA ARG A 25 6.79 2.54 15.29
C ARG A 25 8.26 2.89 15.05
N THR A 26 9.12 1.91 15.24
CA THR A 26 10.50 2.01 14.77
C THR A 26 10.50 2.24 13.25
N THR A 27 11.25 3.24 12.81
CA THR A 27 11.35 3.59 11.40
C THR A 27 11.94 2.42 10.60
N VAL A 28 11.21 1.97 9.60
CA VAL A 28 11.64 0.99 8.60
C VAL A 28 11.43 1.62 7.23
N GLN A 29 12.48 2.16 6.64
CA GLN A 29 12.40 3.00 5.46
C GLN A 29 13.62 2.76 4.56
N LEU A 30 13.38 2.41 3.29
CA LEU A 30 14.43 2.10 2.31
C LEU A 30 15.03 3.35 1.64
N ILE A 31 14.53 4.54 1.93
CA ILE A 31 14.93 5.77 1.26
C ILE A 31 15.42 6.76 2.31
N ASP A 32 16.64 7.25 2.17
CA ASP A 32 17.10 8.35 2.99
C ASP A 32 16.67 9.68 2.35
N ILE A 33 16.14 10.58 3.18
CA ILE A 33 15.51 11.82 2.74
C ILE A 33 16.20 12.99 3.44
N VAL A 34 16.56 14.00 2.64
CA VAL A 34 17.09 15.25 3.13
C VAL A 34 16.26 16.39 2.54
N GLN A 35 15.91 17.39 3.34
CA GLN A 35 15.27 18.60 2.86
C GLN A 35 16.29 19.75 2.86
N ASP A 36 16.41 20.44 1.73
CA ASP A 36 17.20 21.65 1.61
C ASP A 36 16.43 22.87 2.16
N ALA A 37 17.16 23.97 2.36
CA ALA A 37 16.60 25.19 2.94
C ALA A 37 15.52 25.87 2.08
N ASP A 38 15.48 25.56 0.79
CA ASP A 38 14.48 26.07 -0.16
C ASP A 38 13.20 25.21 -0.20
N GLY A 39 13.14 24.13 0.62
CA GLY A 39 12.01 23.21 0.69
C GLY A 39 12.04 22.07 -0.32
N SER A 40 13.06 21.99 -1.18
CA SER A 40 13.27 20.85 -2.05
C SER A 40 13.76 19.62 -1.29
N TYR A 41 13.45 18.41 -1.81
CA TYR A 41 13.87 17.17 -1.22
C TYR A 41 14.93 16.47 -2.08
N LYS A 42 15.89 15.85 -1.41
CA LYS A 42 16.87 14.93 -2.01
C LYS A 42 16.68 13.53 -1.45
N PHE A 43 16.72 12.54 -2.32
CA PHE A 43 16.46 11.16 -1.99
C PHE A 43 17.68 10.29 -2.30
N ASP A 44 18.12 9.48 -1.35
CA ASP A 44 19.09 8.41 -1.59
C ASP A 44 18.34 7.09 -1.81
N TRP A 45 18.40 6.61 -3.04
CA TRP A 45 17.74 5.40 -3.51
C TRP A 45 18.58 4.12 -3.36
N SER A 46 19.76 4.21 -2.80
CA SER A 46 20.74 3.10 -2.76
C SER A 46 20.20 1.84 -2.08
N ARG A 47 19.49 2.00 -0.96
CA ARG A 47 18.86 0.87 -0.24
C ARG A 47 17.68 0.28 -1.03
N LEU A 48 16.86 1.12 -1.65
CA LEU A 48 15.77 0.67 -2.51
C LEU A 48 16.33 -0.11 -3.71
N LYS A 49 17.39 0.38 -4.34
CA LYS A 49 18.04 -0.35 -5.43
C LYS A 49 18.51 -1.74 -4.99
N ARG A 50 19.19 -1.84 -3.86
CA ARG A 50 19.62 -3.14 -3.31
C ARG A 50 18.44 -4.07 -3.03
N TRP A 51 17.35 -3.54 -2.54
CA TRP A 51 16.11 -4.29 -2.33
C TRP A 51 15.54 -4.81 -3.65
N CYS A 52 15.41 -3.97 -4.66
CA CYS A 52 14.93 -4.36 -6.00
C CYS A 52 15.84 -5.44 -6.61
N ASP A 53 17.17 -5.26 -6.57
CA ASP A 53 18.14 -6.26 -7.06
C ASP A 53 18.00 -7.61 -6.33
N LEU A 54 17.76 -7.58 -5.01
CA LEU A 54 17.53 -8.78 -4.21
C LEU A 54 16.21 -9.46 -4.63
N CYS A 55 15.16 -8.71 -4.77
CA CYS A 55 13.83 -9.19 -5.19
C CYS A 55 13.90 -9.86 -6.56
N LEU A 56 14.46 -9.20 -7.56
CA LEU A 56 14.59 -9.74 -8.93
C LEU A 56 15.41 -11.04 -8.96
N ARG A 57 16.55 -11.09 -8.27
CA ARG A 57 17.38 -12.31 -8.19
C ARG A 57 16.63 -13.50 -7.57
N ASN A 58 15.68 -13.22 -6.68
CA ASN A 58 14.88 -14.26 -6.02
C ASN A 58 13.53 -14.53 -6.71
N GLY A 59 13.26 -13.91 -7.86
CA GLY A 59 12.06 -14.14 -8.65
C GLY A 59 10.81 -13.46 -8.09
N ILE A 60 10.99 -12.43 -7.27
CA ILE A 60 9.91 -11.52 -6.86
C ILE A 60 9.62 -10.60 -8.04
N LYS A 61 8.46 -10.76 -8.63
CA LYS A 61 8.06 -10.04 -9.85
C LYS A 61 7.33 -8.74 -9.55
N TYR A 62 6.72 -8.64 -8.38
CA TYR A 62 5.83 -7.54 -8.03
C TYR A 62 6.27 -6.88 -6.72
N LEU A 63 6.14 -5.56 -6.67
CA LEU A 63 6.33 -4.78 -5.46
C LEU A 63 5.01 -4.15 -5.03
N GLU A 64 4.72 -4.28 -3.75
CA GLU A 64 3.62 -3.61 -3.08
C GLU A 64 4.20 -2.41 -2.31
N ILE A 65 3.76 -1.21 -2.66
CA ILE A 65 4.19 0.02 -2.00
C ILE A 65 3.30 0.24 -0.78
N PRO A 66 3.84 0.57 0.40
CA PRO A 66 3.02 0.79 1.58
C PRO A 66 2.06 1.97 1.38
N HIS A 67 1.04 2.02 2.22
CA HIS A 67 0.00 3.04 2.16
C HIS A 67 0.60 4.45 2.16
N LEU A 68 0.13 5.28 1.24
CA LEU A 68 0.52 6.70 1.17
C LEU A 68 -0.13 7.52 2.28
N PHE A 69 -1.17 6.98 2.92
CA PHE A 69 -1.84 7.58 4.06
C PHE A 69 -2.11 6.51 5.12
N THR A 70 -2.43 6.93 6.34
CA THR A 70 -2.66 5.99 7.43
C THR A 70 -3.87 5.08 7.21
N GLN A 71 -3.87 3.93 7.87
CA GLN A 71 -4.97 2.97 7.89
C GLN A 71 -6.28 3.58 8.39
N TRP A 72 -7.41 2.91 8.11
CA TRP A 72 -8.75 3.24 8.60
C TRP A 72 -9.23 4.65 8.24
N GLY A 73 -9.01 5.03 6.97
CA GLY A 73 -9.65 6.21 6.43
C GLY A 73 -8.72 7.30 5.93
N ALA A 74 -7.44 7.05 5.79
CA ALA A 74 -6.49 7.96 5.15
C ALA A 74 -6.48 9.39 5.75
N LYS A 75 -6.57 9.50 7.08
CA LYS A 75 -6.70 10.80 7.77
C LYS A 75 -5.37 11.50 7.99
N ALA A 76 -4.26 10.78 8.01
CA ALA A 76 -2.93 11.31 8.30
C ALA A 76 -1.86 10.73 7.37
N ALA A 77 -0.66 11.30 7.42
CA ALA A 77 0.51 10.76 6.75
C ALA A 77 1.05 9.52 7.49
N PRO A 78 1.68 8.56 6.79
CA PRO A 78 2.49 7.52 7.42
C PRO A 78 3.74 8.14 8.07
N THR A 79 4.46 7.35 8.85
CA THR A 79 5.74 7.81 9.39
C THR A 79 6.77 7.91 8.26
N VAL A 80 7.19 9.14 7.97
CA VAL A 80 8.30 9.46 7.06
C VAL A 80 9.33 10.24 7.84
N ASP A 81 10.55 9.75 7.87
CA ASP A 81 11.66 10.30 8.63
C ASP A 81 12.82 10.65 7.72
N GLY A 82 13.66 11.58 8.12
CA GLY A 82 14.82 11.96 7.37
C GLY A 82 15.64 13.05 8.04
N LYS A 83 16.69 13.48 7.36
CA LYS A 83 17.57 14.52 7.86
C LYS A 83 17.06 15.91 7.43
N ASN A 84 16.94 16.82 8.38
CA ASN A 84 16.47 18.20 8.16
C ASN A 84 15.05 18.30 7.58
N ILE A 85 14.24 17.25 7.69
CA ILE A 85 12.83 17.29 7.28
C ILE A 85 11.93 17.37 8.51
N LYS A 86 10.73 17.93 8.30
CA LYS A 86 9.61 17.72 9.22
C LYS A 86 9.27 16.23 9.20
N LYS A 87 9.37 15.55 10.34
CA LYS A 87 8.90 14.17 10.46
C LYS A 87 7.38 14.15 10.28
N PHE A 88 6.91 13.35 9.32
CA PHE A 88 5.48 13.09 9.13
C PHE A 88 5.05 11.89 9.96
N GLY A 89 3.76 11.75 10.16
CA GLY A 89 3.15 10.68 10.94
C GLY A 89 1.71 10.99 11.30
N TRP A 90 1.15 10.31 12.27
CA TRP A 90 -0.23 10.48 12.73
C TRP A 90 -0.63 11.93 13.08
N HIS A 91 0.32 12.75 13.50
CA HIS A 91 0.13 14.17 13.81
C HIS A 91 0.05 15.07 12.56
N THR A 92 0.28 14.52 11.37
CA THR A 92 0.28 15.27 10.11
C THR A 92 -0.99 14.90 9.33
N PRO A 93 -1.96 15.81 9.17
CA PRO A 93 -3.14 15.53 8.35
C PRO A 93 -2.79 15.10 6.94
N ALA A 94 -3.58 14.22 6.35
CA ALA A 94 -3.36 13.69 5.00
C ALA A 94 -3.20 14.79 3.93
N LEU A 95 -3.96 15.88 4.08
CA LEU A 95 -3.92 17.03 3.17
C LEU A 95 -3.07 18.20 3.68
N ASP A 96 -2.22 18.00 4.69
CA ASP A 96 -1.25 19.00 5.13
C ASP A 96 -0.37 19.43 3.96
N SER A 97 -0.22 20.74 3.77
CA SER A 97 0.48 21.30 2.59
C SER A 97 1.93 20.84 2.49
N SER A 98 2.61 20.61 3.61
CA SER A 98 4.00 20.13 3.62
C SER A 98 4.07 18.67 3.18
N TYR A 99 3.13 17.81 3.60
CA TYR A 99 3.07 16.43 3.15
C TYR A 99 2.68 16.32 1.68
N GLN A 100 1.72 17.13 1.22
CA GLN A 100 1.35 17.18 -0.20
C GLN A 100 2.50 17.71 -1.08
N SER A 101 3.27 18.69 -0.62
CA SER A 101 4.48 19.15 -1.31
C SER A 101 5.55 18.07 -1.38
N PHE A 102 5.72 17.30 -0.31
CA PHE A 102 6.60 16.13 -0.28
C PHE A 102 6.17 15.08 -1.32
N LEU A 103 4.90 14.67 -1.33
CA LEU A 103 4.40 13.65 -2.27
C LEU A 103 4.54 14.08 -3.73
N LYS A 104 4.33 15.35 -4.04
CA LYS A 104 4.50 15.90 -5.40
C LYS A 104 5.93 15.79 -5.91
N GLN A 105 6.92 15.88 -5.04
CA GLN A 105 8.34 15.72 -5.40
C GLN A 105 8.74 14.24 -5.38
N PHE A 106 8.29 13.51 -4.38
CA PHE A 106 8.69 12.13 -4.12
C PHE A 106 8.14 11.12 -5.14
N LEU A 107 6.83 11.17 -5.42
CA LEU A 107 6.18 10.13 -6.24
C LEU A 107 6.73 10.05 -7.67
N PRO A 108 6.93 11.16 -8.41
CA PRO A 108 7.51 11.09 -9.75
C PRO A 108 8.92 10.52 -9.77
N GLU A 109 9.74 10.87 -8.76
CA GLU A 109 11.11 10.37 -8.67
C GLU A 109 11.14 8.89 -8.28
N LEU A 110 10.32 8.47 -7.29
CA LEU A 110 10.15 7.05 -6.95
C LEU A 110 9.77 6.22 -8.18
N GLN A 111 8.78 6.66 -8.94
CA GLN A 111 8.28 5.98 -10.14
C GLN A 111 9.39 5.82 -11.18
N SER A 112 10.16 6.89 -11.43
CA SER A 112 11.31 6.84 -12.34
C SER A 112 12.36 5.83 -11.87
N LYS A 113 12.67 5.82 -10.55
CA LYS A 113 13.65 4.91 -9.98
C LYS A 113 13.19 3.45 -9.98
N LEU A 114 11.92 3.19 -9.74
CA LEU A 114 11.38 1.83 -9.83
C LEU A 114 11.53 1.26 -11.25
N ILE A 115 11.21 2.07 -12.27
CA ILE A 115 11.43 1.68 -13.69
C ILE A 115 12.92 1.43 -13.96
N GLU A 116 13.80 2.33 -13.52
CA GLU A 116 15.26 2.17 -13.65
C GLU A 116 15.76 0.89 -12.98
N PHE A 117 15.15 0.49 -11.86
CA PHE A 117 15.52 -0.70 -11.09
C PHE A 117 14.83 -2.00 -11.57
N GLY A 118 14.09 -1.93 -12.69
CA GLY A 118 13.50 -3.10 -13.35
C GLY A 118 12.06 -3.42 -12.98
N TYR A 119 11.34 -2.49 -12.36
CA TYR A 119 9.92 -2.65 -12.02
C TYR A 119 9.08 -1.59 -12.74
N ASP A 120 8.37 -1.99 -13.77
CA ASP A 120 7.47 -1.13 -14.53
C ASP A 120 6.08 -0.97 -13.86
N ARG A 121 5.20 -0.24 -14.53
CA ARG A 121 3.85 0.10 -14.03
C ARG A 121 2.95 -1.12 -13.79
N ASP A 122 3.18 -2.23 -14.50
CA ASP A 122 2.37 -3.44 -14.37
C ASP A 122 2.84 -4.32 -13.20
N HIS A 123 4.02 -4.02 -12.66
CA HIS A 123 4.65 -4.80 -11.60
C HIS A 123 4.72 -4.09 -10.24
N VAL A 124 4.17 -2.88 -10.14
CA VAL A 124 4.14 -2.09 -8.90
C VAL A 124 2.72 -1.71 -8.53
N PHE A 125 2.35 -1.97 -7.28
CA PHE A 125 1.03 -1.70 -6.73
C PHE A 125 1.12 -0.70 -5.58
N PHE A 126 0.42 0.42 -5.73
CA PHE A 126 0.32 1.47 -4.73
C PHE A 126 -0.92 1.27 -3.87
N HIS A 127 -0.86 1.76 -2.64
CA HIS A 127 -1.98 1.81 -1.71
C HIS A 127 -2.27 3.24 -1.28
N ILE A 128 -3.55 3.57 -1.17
CA ILE A 128 -3.99 4.82 -0.55
C ILE A 128 -4.04 4.65 0.96
N SER A 129 -4.78 3.63 1.43
CA SER A 129 -5.01 3.36 2.85
C SER A 129 -5.28 1.88 3.07
N ASP A 130 -5.55 1.49 4.32
CA ASP A 130 -5.88 0.13 4.70
C ASP A 130 -7.29 0.08 5.31
N GLU A 131 -8.10 -0.87 4.87
CA GLU A 131 -9.44 -1.19 5.38
C GLU A 131 -10.32 0.03 5.71
N PRO A 132 -10.57 0.95 4.73
CA PRO A 132 -11.44 2.08 4.98
C PRO A 132 -12.88 1.63 5.24
N GLY A 133 -13.50 2.13 6.29
CA GLY A 133 -14.93 1.98 6.57
C GLY A 133 -15.76 3.14 5.99
N MET A 134 -17.08 2.96 5.92
CA MET A 134 -17.99 3.98 5.38
C MET A 134 -17.99 5.30 6.17
N ASP A 135 -17.65 5.26 7.44
CA ASP A 135 -17.46 6.43 8.31
C ASP A 135 -16.25 7.30 7.89
N CYS A 136 -15.35 6.73 7.10
CA CYS A 136 -14.13 7.36 6.61
C CYS A 136 -14.17 7.68 5.11
N LEU A 137 -15.33 7.53 4.46
CA LEU A 137 -15.48 7.66 3.01
C LEU A 137 -14.93 8.98 2.46
N GLU A 138 -15.27 10.10 3.09
CA GLU A 138 -14.88 11.42 2.58
C GLU A 138 -13.39 11.70 2.76
N SER A 139 -12.78 11.30 3.88
CA SER A 139 -11.33 11.44 4.07
C SER A 139 -10.54 10.56 3.11
N TYR A 140 -11.01 9.33 2.87
CA TYR A 140 -10.39 8.43 1.88
C TYR A 140 -10.46 9.02 0.46
N LYS A 141 -11.65 9.51 0.03
CA LYS A 141 -11.80 10.16 -1.28
C LYS A 141 -10.88 11.35 -1.44
N ALA A 142 -10.80 12.22 -0.44
CA ALA A 142 -9.95 13.41 -0.48
C ALA A 142 -8.46 13.04 -0.58
N ALA A 143 -7.99 12.06 0.20
CA ALA A 143 -6.64 11.54 0.13
C ALA A 143 -6.33 10.94 -1.24
N ARG A 144 -7.23 10.08 -1.77
CA ARG A 144 -7.09 9.47 -3.10
C ARG A 144 -7.02 10.52 -4.21
N GLU A 145 -7.90 11.51 -4.18
CA GLU A 145 -7.92 12.57 -5.18
C GLU A 145 -6.63 13.41 -5.16
N SER A 146 -6.03 13.63 -3.97
CA SER A 146 -4.79 14.41 -3.84
C SER A 146 -3.58 13.79 -4.54
N VAL A 147 -3.56 12.47 -4.76
CA VAL A 147 -2.47 11.73 -5.42
C VAL A 147 -2.84 11.15 -6.78
N LYS A 148 -4.08 11.33 -7.21
CA LYS A 148 -4.64 10.73 -8.43
C LYS A 148 -3.82 11.01 -9.68
N GLU A 149 -3.44 12.26 -9.91
CA GLU A 149 -2.63 12.63 -11.09
C GLU A 149 -1.21 12.05 -10.99
N SER A 150 -0.62 12.02 -9.81
CA SER A 150 0.70 11.42 -9.59
C SER A 150 0.70 9.90 -9.81
N LEU A 151 -0.40 9.21 -9.56
CA LEU A 151 -0.53 7.76 -9.73
C LEU A 151 -1.17 7.36 -11.06
N LYS A 152 -1.40 8.31 -11.96
CA LYS A 152 -2.03 8.03 -13.27
C LYS A 152 -1.22 7.01 -14.08
N GLY A 153 -1.88 5.90 -14.44
CA GLY A 153 -1.27 4.79 -15.18
C GLY A 153 -0.48 3.81 -14.32
N TRP A 154 -0.50 3.95 -12.99
CA TRP A 154 0.01 2.97 -12.04
C TRP A 154 -1.13 2.16 -11.43
N GLN A 155 -0.82 0.95 -10.98
CA GLN A 155 -1.80 0.10 -10.29
C GLN A 155 -2.04 0.62 -8.88
N VAL A 156 -3.31 0.82 -8.52
CA VAL A 156 -3.72 1.21 -7.17
C VAL A 156 -4.67 0.14 -6.63
N VAL A 157 -4.31 -0.44 -5.51
CA VAL A 157 -5.05 -1.49 -4.81
C VAL A 157 -5.21 -1.10 -3.36
N ASP A 158 -6.29 -1.52 -2.71
CA ASP A 158 -6.42 -1.34 -1.27
C ASP A 158 -7.12 -2.53 -0.63
N ALA A 159 -6.74 -2.85 0.60
CA ALA A 159 -7.47 -3.80 1.43
C ALA A 159 -8.87 -3.24 1.69
N LEU A 160 -9.91 -4.04 1.42
CA LEU A 160 -11.28 -3.57 1.41
C LEU A 160 -12.26 -4.66 1.83
N SER A 161 -12.92 -4.50 2.96
CA SER A 161 -14.03 -5.36 3.40
C SER A 161 -15.41 -4.82 2.99
N GLU A 162 -15.52 -3.52 2.77
CA GLU A 162 -16.76 -2.81 2.44
C GLU A 162 -17.01 -2.77 0.92
N TYR A 163 -17.90 -3.64 0.43
CA TYR A 163 -18.24 -3.76 -1.00
C TYR A 163 -18.71 -2.44 -1.62
N SER A 164 -19.35 -1.57 -0.85
CA SER A 164 -19.87 -0.28 -1.33
C SER A 164 -18.80 0.67 -1.87
N PHE A 165 -17.54 0.56 -1.44
CA PHE A 165 -16.44 1.31 -2.04
C PHE A 165 -16.15 0.87 -3.47
N TYR A 166 -16.21 -0.43 -3.73
CA TYR A 166 -16.08 -0.97 -5.08
C TYR A 166 -17.27 -0.59 -5.95
N GLU A 167 -18.49 -0.81 -5.47
CA GLU A 167 -19.72 -0.49 -6.16
C GLU A 167 -19.78 0.98 -6.61
N LYS A 168 -19.31 1.90 -5.78
CA LYS A 168 -19.22 3.33 -6.08
C LYS A 168 -18.00 3.71 -6.93
N GLY A 169 -17.16 2.75 -7.36
CA GLY A 169 -15.96 2.99 -8.15
C GLY A 169 -14.83 3.73 -7.42
N ILE A 170 -14.88 3.75 -6.08
CA ILE A 170 -13.89 4.44 -5.25
C ILE A 170 -12.61 3.60 -5.15
N VAL A 171 -12.74 2.29 -4.95
CA VAL A 171 -11.64 1.32 -5.04
C VAL A 171 -11.92 0.42 -6.24
N GLN A 172 -11.03 0.42 -7.21
CA GLN A 172 -11.23 -0.34 -8.46
C GLN A 172 -10.66 -1.76 -8.38
N HIS A 173 -9.59 -1.94 -7.62
CA HIS A 173 -8.91 -3.23 -7.43
C HIS A 173 -8.86 -3.58 -5.95
N PRO A 174 -9.95 -4.17 -5.41
CA PRO A 174 -10.02 -4.49 -3.99
C PRO A 174 -9.19 -5.73 -3.66
N ILE A 175 -8.49 -5.66 -2.52
CA ILE A 175 -7.92 -6.83 -1.85
C ILE A 175 -8.85 -7.16 -0.69
N VAL A 176 -9.66 -8.20 -0.84
CA VAL A 176 -10.78 -8.46 0.06
C VAL A 176 -10.37 -9.39 1.19
N SER A 177 -10.78 -9.10 2.41
CA SER A 177 -10.63 -10.05 3.51
C SER A 177 -11.39 -11.35 3.24
N SER A 178 -10.79 -12.51 3.51
CA SER A 178 -11.38 -13.82 3.19
C SER A 178 -12.75 -14.06 3.81
N ASN A 179 -13.06 -13.43 4.95
CA ASN A 179 -14.39 -13.50 5.57
C ASN A 179 -15.44 -12.58 4.93
N HIS A 180 -15.05 -11.66 4.06
CA HIS A 180 -15.95 -10.74 3.33
C HIS A 180 -16.01 -11.02 1.84
N ILE A 181 -15.27 -12.02 1.32
CA ILE A 181 -15.15 -12.28 -0.11
C ILE A 181 -16.48 -12.63 -0.80
N SER A 182 -17.41 -13.24 -0.06
CA SER A 182 -18.67 -13.77 -0.63
C SER A 182 -19.50 -12.73 -1.37
N VAL A 183 -19.57 -11.49 -0.88
CA VAL A 183 -20.32 -10.42 -1.53
C VAL A 183 -19.68 -10.00 -2.86
N PHE A 184 -18.35 -9.98 -2.91
CA PHE A 184 -17.60 -9.65 -4.14
C PHE A 184 -17.76 -10.73 -5.21
N LEU A 185 -17.71 -12.02 -4.82
CA LEU A 185 -17.94 -13.14 -5.74
C LEU A 185 -19.38 -13.15 -6.26
N LYS A 186 -20.38 -12.98 -5.38
CA LYS A 186 -21.79 -12.91 -5.77
C LYS A 186 -22.04 -11.82 -6.80
N ASN A 187 -21.36 -10.69 -6.68
CA ASN A 187 -21.48 -9.56 -7.60
C ASN A 187 -20.48 -9.62 -8.78
N LYS A 188 -19.80 -10.76 -8.96
CA LYS A 188 -18.90 -11.05 -10.09
C LYS A 188 -17.81 -9.98 -10.28
N VAL A 189 -17.24 -9.49 -9.18
CA VAL A 189 -16.09 -8.59 -9.25
C VAL A 189 -14.96 -9.28 -10.01
N PRO A 190 -14.41 -8.69 -11.08
CA PRO A 190 -13.38 -9.35 -11.87
C PRO A 190 -12.07 -9.45 -11.09
N GLN A 191 -11.49 -10.64 -11.04
CA GLN A 191 -10.18 -10.93 -10.45
C GLN A 191 -9.96 -10.28 -9.06
N PRO A 192 -10.84 -10.46 -8.08
CA PRO A 192 -10.63 -9.90 -6.77
C PRO A 192 -9.43 -10.58 -6.12
N TRP A 193 -8.59 -9.79 -5.46
CA TRP A 193 -7.56 -10.36 -4.60
C TRP A 193 -8.17 -10.65 -3.24
N VAL A 194 -7.60 -11.61 -2.53
CA VAL A 194 -8.03 -11.93 -1.18
C VAL A 194 -6.83 -11.93 -0.23
N TYR A 195 -7.03 -11.44 0.97
CA TYR A 195 -6.06 -11.58 2.04
C TYR A 195 -6.63 -12.36 3.21
N TYR A 196 -5.73 -12.95 3.96
CA TYR A 196 -5.99 -13.61 5.22
C TYR A 196 -5.20 -12.93 6.33
N CYS A 197 -5.83 -12.67 7.46
CA CYS A 197 -5.16 -12.14 8.64
C CYS A 197 -5.54 -12.89 9.91
N CYS A 198 -4.82 -12.68 11.01
CA CYS A 198 -4.95 -13.42 12.26
C CYS A 198 -6.35 -13.36 12.91
N GLY A 199 -7.13 -12.31 12.64
CA GLY A 199 -8.50 -12.18 13.14
C GLY A 199 -9.50 -13.20 12.58
N GLN A 200 -9.09 -13.96 11.57
CA GLN A 200 -9.89 -15.02 10.93
C GLN A 200 -9.57 -16.42 11.50
N SER A 201 -8.99 -16.48 12.68
CA SER A 201 -8.77 -17.73 13.37
C SER A 201 -10.12 -18.43 13.61
N VAL A 202 -10.27 -19.61 13.05
CA VAL A 202 -11.44 -20.48 13.23
C VAL A 202 -11.03 -21.68 14.04
N THR A 203 -11.96 -22.22 14.80
CA THR A 203 -11.77 -23.42 15.61
C THR A 203 -11.59 -24.70 14.79
N VAL A 204 -11.89 -24.64 13.49
CA VAL A 204 -11.74 -25.77 12.57
C VAL A 204 -10.53 -25.52 11.68
N PRO A 205 -9.58 -26.47 11.57
CA PRO A 205 -8.46 -26.35 10.65
C PRO A 205 -8.97 -26.13 9.22
N ASN A 206 -8.67 -24.97 8.65
CA ASN A 206 -9.00 -24.66 7.28
C ASN A 206 -7.77 -24.92 6.42
N ARG A 207 -7.92 -25.61 5.28
CA ARG A 207 -6.82 -25.88 4.34
C ARG A 207 -6.16 -24.60 3.82
N PHE A 208 -6.85 -23.48 3.88
CA PHE A 208 -6.31 -22.17 3.52
C PHE A 208 -5.21 -21.68 4.47
N PHE A 209 -5.14 -22.16 5.70
CA PHE A 209 -4.07 -21.82 6.65
C PHE A 209 -2.69 -22.34 6.26
N ALA A 210 -2.63 -23.29 5.34
CA ALA A 210 -1.35 -23.78 4.81
C ALA A 210 -0.74 -22.83 3.77
N MET A 211 -1.42 -21.77 3.38
CA MET A 211 -0.87 -20.78 2.44
C MET A 211 -0.11 -19.69 3.19
N PRO A 212 1.22 -19.60 3.01
CA PRO A 212 2.08 -18.74 3.81
C PRO A 212 2.06 -17.27 3.41
N SER A 213 1.17 -16.82 2.54
CA SER A 213 1.10 -15.43 2.14
C SER A 213 -0.29 -14.87 2.39
N TRP A 214 -0.31 -13.83 3.15
CA TRP A 214 -1.51 -13.12 3.54
C TRP A 214 -2.00 -12.10 2.49
N ARG A 215 -1.33 -12.01 1.36
CA ARG A 215 -1.78 -11.23 0.19
C ARG A 215 -1.39 -11.97 -1.07
N ASN A 216 -2.12 -13.02 -1.38
CA ASN A 216 -1.98 -13.69 -2.66
C ASN A 216 -3.11 -13.25 -3.57
N ARG A 217 -2.77 -12.93 -4.80
CA ARG A 217 -3.73 -12.99 -5.89
C ARG A 217 -4.16 -14.44 -6.04
N ILE A 218 -5.24 -14.79 -5.37
CA ILE A 218 -5.90 -16.07 -5.57
C ILE A 218 -6.96 -15.83 -6.62
N ASP A 219 -6.86 -16.56 -7.71
CA ASP A 219 -7.96 -16.67 -8.65
C ASP A 219 -9.08 -17.47 -7.96
N VAL A 220 -10.06 -16.76 -7.44
CA VAL A 220 -11.22 -17.35 -6.75
C VAL A 220 -12.36 -17.68 -7.71
N SER A 221 -12.18 -17.49 -9.01
CA SER A 221 -13.19 -17.87 -10.02
C SER A 221 -13.47 -19.37 -10.06
N SER A 222 -12.54 -20.18 -9.54
CA SER A 222 -12.67 -21.63 -9.39
C SER A 222 -13.28 -22.08 -8.05
N TRP A 223 -13.68 -21.17 -7.19
CA TRP A 223 -14.31 -21.46 -5.90
C TRP A 223 -15.84 -21.54 -6.04
N ASN A 224 -16.31 -22.58 -6.71
CA ASN A 224 -17.73 -22.98 -6.73
C ASN A 224 -17.92 -24.24 -5.91
#